data_c8ccb0c49795e843f0d3e20c8f7a0f67
#
_entry.id   c8ccb0c49795e843f0d3e20c8f7a0f67
#
_cell.length_a   1.000
_cell.length_b   1.000
_cell.length_c   1.000
_cell.angle_alpha   90.00
_cell.angle_beta   90.00
_cell.angle_gamma   90.00
#
_symmetry.space_group_name_H-M   'P 1'
#
loop_
_entity.id
_entity.type
_entity.pdbx_description
1 polymer ?
#
loop_
_entity_poly.entity_id
_entity_poly.type
_entity_poly.pdbx_seq_one_letter_code
_entity_poly.pdbx_strand_id
1 'polypeptide(L)'
;MAQDTYIDEMTIYNPSGKAIYDAPVTTSAIIKYALMGDYYIELPFSLLTPLDFPLGSYITYKGRKFEIMSEVYPDFDNKTGGYKYTLQFQAQQNHMKNFICFWLGGDNPEAVFHNTTDLASFGALIVANMNKALGGNNWQMGSVNVEHPETNKLVSFNGDTCWDA
;
A
#
# COMPACT_ATOMS: atom_id res chain seq x y z
N MET A 1 -6.00 -29.44 3.62
CA MET A 1 -6.14 -28.55 2.43
C MET A 1 -7.14 -27.49 2.85
N ALA A 2 -6.70 -26.23 2.97
CA ALA A 2 -7.64 -25.12 3.17
C ALA A 2 -8.44 -24.97 1.87
N GLN A 3 -9.77 -25.08 1.94
CA GLN A 3 -10.63 -24.73 0.82
C GLN A 3 -10.41 -23.24 0.54
N ASP A 4 -9.88 -22.89 -0.63
CA ASP A 4 -9.91 -21.53 -1.12
C ASP A 4 -11.39 -21.18 -1.26
N THR A 5 -11.88 -20.36 -0.35
CA THR A 5 -13.25 -19.84 -0.41
C THR A 5 -13.29 -18.95 -1.65
N TYR A 6 -14.08 -19.37 -2.64
CA TYR A 6 -14.32 -18.57 -3.84
C TYR A 6 -15.01 -17.27 -3.40
N ILE A 7 -14.42 -16.14 -3.78
CA ILE A 7 -14.94 -14.81 -3.44
C ILE A 7 -15.64 -14.28 -4.69
N ASP A 8 -16.96 -14.14 -4.62
CA ASP A 8 -17.77 -13.67 -5.74
C ASP A 8 -17.80 -12.13 -5.84
N GLU A 9 -17.68 -11.44 -4.70
CA GLU A 9 -17.78 -9.99 -4.60
C GLU A 9 -16.77 -9.45 -3.59
N MET A 10 -16.31 -8.22 -3.82
CA MET A 10 -15.50 -7.44 -2.89
C MET A 10 -16.14 -6.09 -2.61
N THR A 11 -16.47 -5.82 -1.35
CA THR A 11 -17.00 -4.52 -0.93
C THR A 11 -15.91 -3.47 -0.96
N ILE A 12 -16.14 -2.39 -1.70
CA ILE A 12 -15.29 -1.20 -1.74
C ILE A 12 -15.80 -0.19 -0.73
N TYR A 13 -14.93 0.27 0.14
CA TYR A 13 -15.21 1.29 1.15
C TYR A 13 -14.54 2.61 0.78
N ASN A 14 -15.17 3.72 1.12
CA ASN A 14 -14.50 5.02 1.05
C ASN A 14 -13.48 5.18 2.21
N PRO A 15 -12.65 6.24 2.21
CA PRO A 15 -11.67 6.47 3.27
C PRO A 15 -12.25 6.56 4.69
N SER A 16 -13.54 6.94 4.83
CA SER A 16 -14.24 7.01 6.12
C SER A 16 -14.85 5.67 6.57
N GLY A 17 -14.70 4.60 5.79
CA GLY A 17 -15.21 3.27 6.12
C GLY A 17 -16.65 2.99 5.72
N LYS A 18 -17.29 3.89 4.95
CA LYS A 18 -18.62 3.64 4.40
C LYS A 18 -18.51 2.83 3.11
N ALA A 19 -19.31 1.77 2.97
CA ALA A 19 -19.40 0.99 1.74
C ALA A 19 -19.91 1.86 0.57
N ILE A 20 -19.21 1.78 -0.56
CA ILE A 20 -19.55 2.47 -1.81
C ILE A 20 -20.22 1.50 -2.77
N TYR A 21 -19.60 0.33 -2.98
CA TYR A 21 -20.01 -0.61 -4.00
C TYR A 21 -19.48 -2.02 -3.72
N ASP A 22 -20.29 -3.04 -4.05
CA ASP A 22 -19.88 -4.43 -4.02
C ASP A 22 -19.45 -4.84 -5.43
N ALA A 23 -18.15 -4.83 -5.67
CA ALA A 23 -17.57 -5.11 -6.97
C ALA A 23 -17.55 -6.62 -7.24
N PRO A 24 -18.06 -7.08 -8.38
CA PRO A 24 -17.98 -8.49 -8.75
C PRO A 24 -16.53 -8.90 -8.99
N VAL A 25 -16.14 -10.04 -8.44
CA VAL A 25 -14.83 -10.64 -8.71
C VAL A 25 -14.96 -11.54 -9.92
N THR A 26 -14.60 -11.02 -11.08
CA THR A 26 -14.64 -11.74 -12.35
C THR A 26 -13.38 -12.57 -12.58
N THR A 27 -13.39 -13.44 -13.57
CA THR A 27 -12.20 -14.21 -14.01
C THR A 27 -11.05 -13.34 -14.51
N SER A 28 -11.30 -12.06 -14.77
CA SER A 28 -10.29 -11.05 -15.15
C SER A 28 -9.73 -10.28 -13.95
N ALA A 29 -10.22 -10.53 -12.74
CA ALA A 29 -9.59 -9.97 -11.55
C ALA A 29 -8.18 -10.54 -11.35
N ILE A 30 -7.23 -9.68 -11.00
CA ILE A 30 -5.83 -10.04 -10.85
C ILE A 30 -5.39 -9.78 -9.40
N ILE A 31 -4.74 -10.76 -8.80
CA ILE A 31 -4.00 -10.57 -7.55
C ILE A 31 -2.54 -10.78 -7.90
N LYS A 32 -1.75 -9.70 -7.83
CA LYS A 32 -0.30 -9.76 -8.02
C LYS A 32 0.38 -9.66 -6.67
N TYR A 33 1.25 -10.60 -6.40
CA TYR A 33 2.11 -10.58 -5.24
C TYR A 33 3.55 -10.86 -5.67
N ALA A 34 4.45 -9.93 -5.41
CA ALA A 34 5.88 -10.11 -5.58
C ALA A 34 6.59 -9.84 -4.25
N LEU A 35 7.48 -10.74 -3.85
CA LEU A 35 8.33 -10.53 -2.70
C LEU A 35 9.24 -9.33 -2.97
N MET A 36 9.30 -8.37 -2.05
CA MET A 36 10.04 -7.10 -2.22
C MET A 36 9.62 -6.31 -3.47
N GLY A 37 8.37 -6.47 -3.91
CA GLY A 37 7.85 -5.85 -5.12
C GLY A 37 6.40 -5.40 -4.98
N ASP A 38 5.72 -5.34 -6.11
CA ASP A 38 4.32 -4.90 -6.15
C ASP A 38 3.39 -5.93 -5.51
N TYR A 39 2.50 -5.46 -4.65
CA TYR A 39 1.41 -6.24 -4.12
C TYR A 39 0.12 -5.45 -4.31
N TYR A 40 -0.72 -5.88 -5.24
CA TYR A 40 -1.97 -5.21 -5.56
C TYR A 40 -3.07 -6.19 -6.00
N ILE A 41 -4.29 -5.71 -5.95
CA ILE A 41 -5.49 -6.37 -6.47
C ILE A 41 -6.09 -5.46 -7.54
N GLU A 42 -6.37 -6.01 -8.71
CA GLU A 42 -7.00 -5.30 -9.80
C GLU A 42 -8.39 -5.89 -10.05
N LEU A 43 -9.41 -5.02 -10.02
CA LEU A 43 -10.80 -5.37 -10.23
C LEU A 43 -11.34 -4.63 -11.47
N PRO A 44 -11.51 -5.32 -12.60
CA PRO A 44 -12.19 -4.79 -13.78
C PRO A 44 -13.71 -5.04 -13.67
N PHE A 45 -14.52 -4.01 -13.83
CA PHE A 45 -15.98 -4.11 -13.90
C PHE A 45 -16.58 -2.94 -14.70
N SER A 46 -17.89 -3.00 -14.96
CA SER A 46 -18.60 -1.94 -15.67
C SER A 46 -19.87 -1.55 -14.95
N LEU A 47 -20.21 -0.26 -14.98
CA LEU A 47 -21.42 0.31 -14.39
C LEU A 47 -22.20 1.10 -15.44
N LEU A 48 -23.52 1.12 -15.34
CA LEU A 48 -24.38 1.95 -16.21
C LEU A 48 -24.34 3.43 -15.76
N THR A 49 -24.15 3.66 -14.47
CA THR A 49 -24.04 5.01 -13.90
C THR A 49 -22.64 5.16 -13.27
N PRO A 50 -21.94 6.26 -13.52
CA PRO A 50 -20.61 6.42 -12.94
C PRO A 50 -20.66 6.55 -11.43
N LEU A 51 -19.68 5.93 -10.75
CA LEU A 51 -19.44 6.07 -9.33
C LEU A 51 -18.06 6.69 -9.13
N ASP A 52 -17.93 7.50 -8.09
CA ASP A 52 -16.65 8.06 -7.67
C ASP A 52 -15.98 7.13 -6.65
N PHE A 53 -14.70 6.83 -6.90
CA PHE A 53 -13.84 6.06 -6.02
C PHE A 53 -12.65 6.94 -5.60
N PRO A 54 -12.82 7.77 -4.55
CA PRO A 54 -11.78 8.71 -4.13
C PRO A 54 -10.50 8.00 -3.67
N LEU A 55 -9.39 8.71 -3.72
CA LEU A 55 -8.11 8.26 -3.17
C LEU A 55 -8.29 7.78 -1.73
N GLY A 56 -7.64 6.67 -1.38
CA GLY A 56 -7.77 6.03 -0.08
C GLY A 56 -9.02 5.16 0.06
N SER A 57 -9.89 5.04 -0.98
CA SER A 57 -10.90 3.99 -1.01
C SER A 57 -10.23 2.63 -0.96
N TYR A 58 -10.85 1.67 -0.28
CA TYR A 58 -10.17 0.42 0.02
C TYR A 58 -11.08 -0.81 -0.02
N ILE A 59 -10.43 -1.95 -0.17
CA ILE A 59 -11.00 -3.28 0.04
C ILE A 59 -10.23 -4.00 1.15
N THR A 60 -10.84 -5.03 1.71
CA THR A 60 -10.17 -5.93 2.66
C THR A 60 -10.08 -7.33 2.04
N TYR A 61 -8.88 -7.86 1.91
CA TYR A 61 -8.65 -9.20 1.41
C TYR A 61 -7.72 -9.97 2.34
N LYS A 62 -8.13 -11.17 2.76
CA LYS A 62 -7.40 -12.02 3.73
C LYS A 62 -6.93 -11.25 4.97
N GLY A 63 -7.79 -10.38 5.52
CA GLY A 63 -7.52 -9.57 6.70
C GLY A 63 -6.54 -8.40 6.49
N ARG A 64 -6.17 -8.11 5.24
CA ARG A 64 -5.30 -6.99 4.88
C ARG A 64 -6.07 -5.94 4.11
N LYS A 65 -5.74 -4.69 4.36
CA LYS A 65 -6.29 -3.53 3.66
C LYS A 65 -5.47 -3.24 2.41
N PHE A 66 -6.17 -3.01 1.30
CA PHE A 66 -5.61 -2.56 0.02
C PHE A 66 -6.32 -1.28 -0.39
N GLU A 67 -5.59 -0.28 -0.82
CA GLU A 67 -6.08 1.07 -1.05
C GLU A 67 -5.83 1.56 -2.48
N ILE A 68 -6.74 2.39 -2.97
CA ILE A 68 -6.53 3.15 -4.21
C ILE A 68 -5.54 4.28 -3.91
N MET A 69 -4.37 4.25 -4.56
CA MET A 69 -3.29 5.21 -4.36
C MET A 69 -3.09 6.17 -5.55
N SER A 70 -3.90 6.03 -6.61
CA SER A 70 -3.91 6.91 -7.78
C SER A 70 -5.33 7.28 -8.15
N GLU A 71 -5.52 8.41 -8.79
CA GLU A 71 -6.82 8.83 -9.31
C GLU A 71 -7.37 7.81 -10.31
N VAL A 72 -8.70 7.60 -10.25
CA VAL A 72 -9.40 6.63 -11.09
C VAL A 72 -10.34 7.39 -12.02
N TYR A 73 -10.16 7.17 -13.31
CA TYR A 73 -11.02 7.70 -14.37
C TYR A 73 -11.67 6.54 -15.13
N PRO A 74 -13.01 6.41 -15.13
CA PRO A 74 -13.66 5.37 -15.90
C PRO A 74 -13.65 5.69 -17.39
N ASP A 75 -13.51 4.66 -18.21
CA ASP A 75 -13.67 4.75 -19.65
C ASP A 75 -15.14 4.59 -20.04
N PHE A 76 -15.68 5.53 -20.81
CA PHE A 76 -17.05 5.40 -21.32
C PHE A 76 -17.08 4.53 -22.59
N ASP A 77 -17.87 3.45 -22.53
CA ASP A 77 -18.07 2.56 -23.67
C ASP A 77 -19.32 2.97 -24.47
N ASN A 78 -19.11 3.60 -25.60
CA ASN A 78 -20.18 4.04 -26.51
C ASN A 78 -21.05 2.88 -27.04
N LYS A 79 -20.56 1.64 -27.03
CA LYS A 79 -21.32 0.48 -27.54
C LYS A 79 -22.32 -0.04 -26.51
N THR A 80 -21.95 -0.04 -25.26
CA THR A 80 -22.78 -0.55 -24.16
C THR A 80 -23.48 0.57 -23.39
N GLY A 81 -23.08 1.83 -23.58
CA GLY A 81 -23.56 2.98 -22.82
C GLY A 81 -23.16 2.97 -21.36
N GLY A 82 -22.10 2.22 -21.02
CA GLY A 82 -21.62 2.05 -19.64
C GLY A 82 -20.23 2.60 -19.41
N TYR A 83 -19.83 2.66 -18.16
CA TYR A 83 -18.53 3.11 -17.68
C TYR A 83 -17.70 1.91 -17.26
N LYS A 84 -16.53 1.74 -17.87
CA LYS A 84 -15.57 0.68 -17.54
C LYS A 84 -14.58 1.17 -16.49
N TYR A 85 -14.40 0.39 -15.46
CA TYR A 85 -13.44 0.61 -14.38
C TYR A 85 -12.41 -0.49 -14.39
N THR A 86 -11.16 -0.11 -14.11
CA THR A 86 -10.10 -1.02 -13.75
C THR A 86 -9.47 -0.47 -12.48
N LEU A 87 -10.03 -0.86 -11.33
CA LEU A 87 -9.55 -0.37 -10.04
C LEU A 87 -8.35 -1.17 -9.58
N GLN A 88 -7.24 -0.49 -9.30
CA GLN A 88 -6.06 -1.10 -8.72
C GLN A 88 -5.94 -0.69 -7.24
N PHE A 89 -6.09 -1.68 -6.36
CA PHE A 89 -5.94 -1.54 -4.93
C PHE A 89 -4.56 -2.02 -4.51
N GLN A 90 -3.74 -1.15 -3.99
CA GLN A 90 -2.37 -1.45 -3.59
C GLN A 90 -2.30 -1.77 -2.10
N ALA A 91 -1.43 -2.72 -1.73
CA ALA A 91 -1.17 -3.03 -0.33
C ALA A 91 -0.53 -1.83 0.38
N GLN A 92 -0.84 -1.65 1.66
CA GLN A 92 -0.36 -0.51 2.46
C GLN A 92 1.18 -0.36 2.44
N GLN A 93 1.91 -1.45 2.30
CA GLN A 93 3.38 -1.40 2.18
C GLN A 93 3.86 -0.55 0.99
N ASN A 94 3.05 -0.39 -0.06
CA ASN A 94 3.41 0.45 -1.20
C ASN A 94 3.45 1.94 -0.87
N HIS A 95 2.87 2.38 0.26
CA HIS A 95 3.07 3.74 0.76
C HIS A 95 4.55 4.09 1.00
N MET A 96 5.37 3.09 1.35
CA MET A 96 6.81 3.30 1.55
C MET A 96 7.50 3.91 0.33
N LYS A 97 6.98 3.64 -0.89
CA LYS A 97 7.49 4.21 -2.15
C LYS A 97 7.23 5.71 -2.30
N ASN A 98 6.27 6.25 -1.54
CA ASN A 98 5.79 7.62 -1.66
C ASN A 98 6.37 8.55 -0.60
N PHE A 99 7.08 8.01 0.41
CA PHE A 99 7.58 8.79 1.53
C PHE A 99 9.10 8.73 1.61
N ILE A 100 9.73 9.92 1.63
CA ILE A 100 11.16 10.06 1.83
C ILE A 100 11.50 9.62 3.26
N CYS A 101 12.60 8.89 3.41
CA CYS A 101 13.13 8.52 4.71
C CYS A 101 13.95 9.67 5.30
N PHE A 102 13.58 10.13 6.49
CA PHE A 102 14.27 11.21 7.20
C PHE A 102 15.01 10.69 8.42
N TRP A 103 16.17 11.28 8.70
CA TRP A 103 16.75 11.18 10.03
C TRP A 103 15.91 12.00 11.02
N LEU A 104 15.45 11.35 12.09
CA LEU A 104 14.53 11.95 13.07
C LEU A 104 15.22 12.23 14.41
N GLY A 105 16.54 12.04 14.52
CA GLY A 105 17.28 12.18 15.77
C GLY A 105 17.76 13.59 16.09
N GLY A 106 17.49 14.59 15.23
CA GLY A 106 17.82 16.00 15.43
C GLY A 106 16.59 16.88 15.64
N ASP A 107 16.81 18.19 15.82
CA ASP A 107 15.73 19.17 15.94
C ASP A 107 14.89 19.30 14.68
N ASN A 108 15.50 19.06 13.52
CA ASN A 108 14.82 19.05 12.22
C ASN A 108 15.04 17.71 11.51
N PRO A 109 14.01 17.18 10.80
CA PRO A 109 14.17 16.01 9.97
C PRO A 109 15.13 16.28 8.79
N GLU A 110 16.08 15.38 8.55
CA GLU A 110 17.06 15.49 7.48
C GLU A 110 16.85 14.35 6.47
N ALA A 111 16.65 14.69 5.19
CA ALA A 111 16.48 13.72 4.10
C ALA A 111 17.82 13.20 3.56
N VAL A 112 18.91 13.95 3.79
CA VAL A 112 20.27 13.56 3.42
C VAL A 112 21.05 13.33 4.71
N PHE A 113 21.40 12.07 4.98
CA PHE A 113 22.10 11.73 6.21
C PHE A 113 22.96 10.47 6.07
N HIS A 114 23.92 10.35 6.98
CA HIS A 114 24.74 9.16 7.15
C HIS A 114 24.65 8.70 8.60
N ASN A 115 24.39 7.43 8.81
CA ASN A 115 24.29 6.89 10.15
C ASN A 115 24.94 5.50 10.21
N THR A 116 25.61 5.23 11.32
CA THR A 116 26.11 3.88 11.61
C THR A 116 25.15 3.23 12.60
N THR A 117 24.43 2.22 12.15
CA THR A 117 23.32 1.63 12.91
C THR A 117 23.23 0.13 12.66
N ASP A 118 22.63 -0.57 13.60
CA ASP A 118 22.22 -1.96 13.44
C ASP A 118 20.89 -2.07 12.68
N LEU A 119 20.55 -3.28 12.25
CA LEU A 119 19.35 -3.53 11.44
C LEU A 119 18.05 -3.24 12.21
N ALA A 120 18.00 -3.50 13.52
CA ALA A 120 16.81 -3.25 14.33
C ALA A 120 16.55 -1.74 14.49
N SER A 121 17.58 -0.97 14.79
CA SER A 121 17.53 0.49 14.88
C SER A 121 17.19 1.12 13.53
N PHE A 122 17.72 0.57 12.44
CA PHE A 122 17.40 1.00 11.09
C PHE A 122 15.93 0.75 10.73
N GLY A 123 15.42 -0.46 10.98
CA GLY A 123 14.00 -0.76 10.77
C GLY A 123 13.09 0.10 11.64
N ALA A 124 13.48 0.41 12.88
CA ALA A 124 12.73 1.33 13.75
C ALA A 124 12.67 2.75 13.17
N LEU A 125 13.74 3.23 12.52
CA LEU A 125 13.74 4.52 11.82
C LEU A 125 12.73 4.53 10.66
N ILE A 126 12.68 3.49 9.85
CA ILE A 126 11.70 3.35 8.75
C ILE A 126 10.28 3.38 9.32
N VAL A 127 10.00 2.57 10.36
CA VAL A 127 8.69 2.53 11.03
C VAL A 127 8.29 3.89 11.57
N ALA A 128 9.21 4.62 12.20
CA ALA A 128 8.96 5.97 12.71
C ALA A 128 8.61 6.96 11.58
N ASN A 129 9.32 6.91 10.46
CA ASN A 129 9.02 7.72 9.28
C ASN A 129 7.63 7.41 8.72
N MET A 130 7.27 6.14 8.56
CA MET A 130 5.97 5.72 8.05
C MET A 130 4.83 6.16 8.98
N ASN A 131 4.98 6.00 10.29
CA ASN A 131 3.98 6.44 11.26
C ASN A 131 3.82 7.97 11.27
N LYS A 132 4.92 8.70 11.15
CA LYS A 132 4.89 10.17 11.06
C LYS A 132 4.20 10.63 9.77
N ALA A 133 4.52 10.04 8.64
CA ALA A 133 3.97 10.40 7.34
C ALA A 133 2.47 10.10 7.24
N LEU A 134 2.00 8.99 7.80
CA LEU A 134 0.60 8.54 7.74
C LEU A 134 -0.24 9.01 8.94
N GLY A 135 0.36 9.75 9.88
CA GLY A 135 -0.36 10.33 11.01
C GLY A 135 -0.88 9.31 12.02
N GLY A 136 -0.14 8.24 12.30
CA GLY A 136 -0.57 7.20 13.23
C GLY A 136 0.57 6.34 13.76
N ASN A 137 0.21 5.27 14.48
CA ASN A 137 1.14 4.26 15.00
C ASN A 137 0.80 2.85 14.47
N ASN A 138 0.35 2.78 13.21
CA ASN A 138 -0.15 1.55 12.59
C ASN A 138 0.98 0.64 12.09
N TRP A 139 2.16 1.20 11.85
CA TRP A 139 3.35 0.47 11.45
C TRP A 139 4.13 0.02 12.66
N GLN A 140 4.55 -1.22 12.65
CA GLN A 140 5.32 -1.82 13.74
C GLN A 140 6.47 -2.66 13.15
N MET A 141 7.55 -2.73 13.91
CA MET A 141 8.66 -3.59 13.55
C MET A 141 8.24 -5.05 13.68
N GLY A 142 8.47 -5.83 12.63
CA GLY A 142 8.34 -7.28 12.66
C GLY A 142 9.54 -7.96 13.35
N SER A 143 9.56 -9.29 13.30
CA SER A 143 10.72 -10.06 13.76
C SER A 143 11.91 -9.84 12.84
N VAL A 144 13.08 -9.56 13.41
CA VAL A 144 14.36 -9.52 12.70
C VAL A 144 14.99 -10.91 12.82
N ASN A 145 14.97 -11.67 11.73
CA ASN A 145 15.41 -13.06 11.67
C ASN A 145 16.62 -13.26 10.75
N VAL A 146 17.52 -12.29 10.76
CA VAL A 146 18.81 -12.38 10.06
C VAL A 146 19.93 -12.72 11.03
N GLU A 147 20.99 -13.30 10.51
CA GLU A 147 22.20 -13.59 11.28
C GLU A 147 22.92 -12.27 11.61
N HIS A 148 23.28 -12.09 12.89
CA HIS A 148 23.96 -10.90 13.39
C HIS A 148 23.25 -9.56 13.11
N PRO A 149 21.97 -9.40 13.55
CA PRO A 149 21.20 -8.16 13.35
C PRO A 149 21.81 -6.95 14.10
N GLU A 150 22.60 -7.20 15.15
CA GLU A 150 23.31 -6.21 15.98
C GLU A 150 24.54 -5.63 15.32
N THR A 151 24.96 -6.13 14.15
CA THR A 151 26.14 -5.62 13.47
C THR A 151 25.88 -4.25 12.87
N ASN A 152 26.62 -3.25 13.35
CA ASN A 152 26.52 -1.88 12.85
C ASN A 152 27.05 -1.78 11.41
N LYS A 153 26.27 -1.11 10.57
CA LYS A 153 26.60 -0.76 9.18
C LYS A 153 26.44 0.74 8.97
N LEU A 154 27.27 1.29 8.11
CA LEU A 154 27.07 2.65 7.63
C LEU A 154 25.93 2.64 6.60
N VAL A 155 24.89 3.41 6.87
CA VAL A 155 23.75 3.66 5.96
C VAL A 155 23.82 5.09 5.51
N SER A 156 23.60 5.31 4.22
CA SER A 156 23.66 6.64 3.61
C SER A 156 22.40 6.86 2.80
N PHE A 157 21.75 7.98 3.05
CA PHE A 157 20.54 8.40 2.36
C PHE A 157 20.75 9.73 1.66
N ASN A 158 20.17 9.89 0.49
CA ASN A 158 20.23 11.11 -0.31
C ASN A 158 18.83 11.47 -0.85
N GLY A 159 17.85 11.56 0.03
CA GLY A 159 16.46 11.76 -0.33
C GLY A 159 15.75 10.49 -0.81
N ASP A 160 16.30 9.32 -0.43
CA ASP A 160 15.73 8.02 -0.78
C ASP A 160 14.39 7.78 -0.08
N THR A 161 13.52 6.99 -0.70
CA THR A 161 12.24 6.64 -0.09
C THR A 161 12.41 5.59 1.01
N CYS A 162 11.39 5.43 1.86
CA CYS A 162 11.38 4.36 2.86
C CYS A 162 11.36 2.95 2.21
N TRP A 163 11.05 2.85 0.92
CA TRP A 163 11.10 1.60 0.16
C TRP A 163 12.52 1.26 -0.29
N ASP A 164 13.31 2.27 -0.66
CA ASP A 164 14.67 2.11 -1.14
C ASP A 164 15.68 1.93 0.01
N ALA A 165 15.22 2.19 1.24
CA ALA A 165 15.93 1.99 2.50
C ALA A 165 16.04 0.48 2.91
#